data_d57f98ce1461ebdf33b6a52dbc4483b3
#
_entry.id   d57f98ce1461ebdf33b6a52dbc4483b3
#
_cell.length_a   1.000
_cell.length_b   1.000
_cell.length_c   1.000
_cell.angle_alpha   90.00
_cell.angle_beta   90.00
_cell.angle_gamma   90.00
#
_symmetry.space_group_name_H-M   'P 1'
#
loop_
_entity.id
_entity.type
_entity.pdbx_description
1 polymer ?
#
loop_
_entity_poly.entity_id
_entity_poly.type
_entity_poly.pdbx_seq_one_letter_code
_entity_poly.pdbx_strand_id
1 'polypeptide(L)'
;MDTKTLLTAVAVCDALGAPFEEAPRRRRPDHLPERSFLAEDGTRPLVAILGGTALYGTFTDDTQIALAVVDALRRAPSDPLPAYRENLVAWGRGAFTVQGRRLDVGIQTSRAIRALVRGRTPRPTDSSGNACLLVASAVYAERGDDRALIERFVRTTHNSDEAVSSSAEFLRLVAWIEGGKKGRETLTLGGERIDSIDIGAVPPSGYSVHTAIRALGAFTSGLPMADAVRRICLAGGDTDSIAAAYAVLATAEGLAPGAELVRTMLGRDVIASVLDPADA
;
A
#
# COMPACT_ATOMS: atom_id res chain seq x y z
N MET A 1 -1.44 -7.32 14.15
CA MET A 1 -1.07 -7.66 12.75
C MET A 1 0.43 -7.90 12.65
N ASP A 2 0.88 -9.00 12.04
CA ASP A 2 2.32 -9.30 11.86
C ASP A 2 2.90 -8.54 10.65
N THR A 3 4.02 -7.84 10.84
CA THR A 3 4.64 -6.99 9.81
C THR A 3 5.08 -7.77 8.57
N LYS A 4 5.62 -8.99 8.75
CA LYS A 4 6.05 -9.82 7.61
C LYS A 4 4.86 -10.23 6.74
N THR A 5 3.79 -10.66 7.38
CA THR A 5 2.53 -11.00 6.69
C THR A 5 1.94 -9.80 5.98
N LEU A 6 1.92 -8.63 6.65
CA LEU A 6 1.46 -7.38 6.05
C LEU A 6 2.25 -7.02 4.80
N LEU A 7 3.58 -6.88 4.89
CA LEU A 7 4.42 -6.47 3.76
C LEU A 7 4.31 -7.45 2.59
N THR A 8 4.23 -8.76 2.90
CA THR A 8 4.07 -9.78 1.86
C THR A 8 2.72 -9.66 1.15
N ALA A 9 1.63 -9.46 1.91
CA ALA A 9 0.29 -9.34 1.33
C ALA A 9 0.15 -8.03 0.53
N VAL A 10 0.65 -6.92 1.06
CA VAL A 10 0.67 -5.63 0.36
C VAL A 10 1.43 -5.77 -0.95
N ALA A 11 2.65 -6.32 -0.94
CA ALA A 11 3.45 -6.47 -2.15
C ALA A 11 2.82 -7.38 -3.22
N VAL A 12 2.16 -8.47 -2.81
CA VAL A 12 1.45 -9.35 -3.75
C VAL A 12 0.24 -8.63 -4.37
N CYS A 13 -0.57 -7.95 -3.56
CA CYS A 13 -1.78 -7.29 -4.05
C CYS A 13 -1.46 -6.06 -4.91
N ASP A 14 -0.48 -5.25 -4.51
CA ASP A 14 0.11 -4.17 -5.29
C ASP A 14 0.57 -4.69 -6.67
N ALA A 15 1.45 -5.71 -6.70
CA ALA A 15 1.96 -6.30 -7.94
C ALA A 15 0.88 -6.94 -8.84
N LEU A 16 -0.24 -7.38 -8.27
CA LEU A 16 -1.41 -7.86 -9.03
C LEU A 16 -2.19 -6.68 -9.64
N GLY A 17 -2.31 -5.58 -8.91
CA GLY A 17 -3.05 -4.37 -9.32
C GLY A 17 -2.32 -3.53 -10.35
N ALA A 18 -1.00 -3.36 -10.19
CA ALA A 18 -0.18 -2.43 -10.95
C ALA A 18 -0.32 -2.47 -12.49
N PRO A 19 -0.45 -3.62 -13.17
CA PRO A 19 -0.63 -3.65 -14.62
C PRO A 19 -1.97 -3.10 -15.12
N PHE A 20 -2.91 -2.86 -14.21
CA PHE A 20 -4.29 -2.47 -14.53
C PHE A 20 -4.62 -1.04 -14.10
N GLU A 21 -3.67 -0.37 -13.43
CA GLU A 21 -3.78 1.02 -13.06
C GLU A 21 -4.02 1.89 -14.31
N GLU A 22 -5.04 2.75 -14.22
CA GLU A 22 -5.50 3.61 -15.34
C GLU A 22 -5.70 2.87 -16.67
N ALA A 23 -5.73 1.52 -16.65
CA ALA A 23 -5.90 0.72 -17.85
C ALA A 23 -7.28 0.93 -18.47
N PRO A 24 -7.38 1.15 -19.79
CA PRO A 24 -8.67 1.23 -20.46
C PRO A 24 -9.45 -0.07 -20.30
N ARG A 25 -10.79 0.01 -20.20
CA ARG A 25 -11.69 -1.15 -19.95
C ARG A 25 -11.36 -2.40 -20.77
N ARG A 26 -10.98 -2.24 -22.04
CA ARG A 26 -10.59 -3.33 -22.96
C ARG A 26 -9.30 -4.07 -22.58
N ARG A 27 -8.50 -3.52 -21.66
CA ARG A 27 -7.26 -4.15 -21.16
C ARG A 27 -7.42 -4.71 -19.77
N ARG A 28 -8.61 -4.56 -19.14
CA ARG A 28 -8.88 -5.14 -17.84
C ARG A 28 -9.06 -6.63 -17.99
N PRO A 29 -8.50 -7.44 -17.12
CA PRO A 29 -8.46 -8.88 -17.33
C PRO A 29 -9.82 -9.52 -17.10
N ASP A 30 -10.22 -10.42 -18.00
CA ASP A 30 -11.28 -11.37 -17.71
C ASP A 30 -10.85 -12.35 -16.60
N HIS A 31 -9.54 -12.63 -16.51
CA HIS A 31 -8.92 -13.43 -15.45
C HIS A 31 -7.60 -12.80 -15.01
N LEU A 32 -7.39 -12.62 -13.70
CA LEU A 32 -6.07 -12.44 -13.12
C LEU A 32 -5.42 -13.84 -12.96
N PRO A 33 -4.09 -13.93 -13.01
CA PRO A 33 -3.43 -15.16 -12.59
C PRO A 33 -3.72 -15.39 -11.10
N GLU A 34 -4.60 -16.34 -10.84
CA GLU A 34 -5.05 -16.67 -9.48
C GLU A 34 -3.93 -17.28 -8.62
N ARG A 35 -2.89 -17.80 -9.24
CA ARG A 35 -1.91 -18.66 -8.57
C ARG A 35 -0.46 -18.27 -8.75
N SER A 36 -0.07 -17.57 -9.83
CA SER A 36 1.33 -17.33 -10.18
C SER A 36 1.51 -16.09 -11.03
N PHE A 37 2.63 -15.36 -10.84
CA PHE A 37 3.07 -14.30 -11.75
C PHE A 37 3.80 -14.82 -13.00
N LEU A 38 3.94 -16.13 -13.13
CA LEU A 38 4.50 -16.79 -14.30
C LEU A 38 3.37 -17.23 -15.25
N ALA A 39 3.62 -17.19 -16.55
CA ALA A 39 2.79 -17.84 -17.54
C ALA A 39 2.86 -19.37 -17.42
N GLU A 40 1.97 -20.09 -18.11
CA GLU A 40 1.92 -21.57 -18.06
C GLU A 40 3.23 -22.24 -18.52
N ASP A 41 3.97 -21.60 -19.44
CA ASP A 41 5.28 -22.05 -19.92
C ASP A 41 6.44 -21.72 -18.94
N GLY A 42 6.13 -21.14 -17.78
CA GLY A 42 7.11 -20.72 -16.77
C GLY A 42 7.81 -19.39 -17.08
N THR A 43 7.47 -18.73 -18.18
CA THR A 43 8.02 -17.41 -18.51
C THR A 43 7.37 -16.30 -17.66
N ARG A 44 8.01 -15.14 -17.61
CA ARG A 44 7.48 -13.97 -16.93
C ARG A 44 7.20 -12.87 -17.95
N PRO A 45 5.95 -12.49 -18.17
CA PRO A 45 5.60 -11.48 -19.15
C PRO A 45 6.05 -10.09 -18.72
N LEU A 46 6.38 -9.24 -19.70
CA LEU A 46 6.48 -7.80 -19.52
C LEU A 46 5.06 -7.21 -19.46
N VAL A 47 4.83 -6.33 -18.50
CA VAL A 47 3.58 -5.62 -18.32
C VAL A 47 3.81 -4.11 -18.33
N ALA A 48 2.82 -3.36 -18.80
CA ALA A 48 2.80 -1.93 -18.65
C ALA A 48 2.41 -1.58 -17.21
N ILE A 49 3.16 -0.70 -16.58
CA ILE A 49 2.88 -0.13 -15.25
C ILE A 49 3.02 1.36 -15.40
N LEU A 50 2.32 2.16 -14.61
CA LEU A 50 2.43 3.61 -14.67
C LEU A 50 3.90 4.04 -14.43
N GLY A 51 4.42 4.84 -15.34
CA GLY A 51 5.84 5.21 -15.35
C GLY A 51 6.76 4.28 -16.14
N GLY A 52 6.25 3.20 -16.79
CA GLY A 52 7.08 2.36 -17.66
C GLY A 52 6.59 0.96 -17.92
N THR A 53 7.52 0.05 -18.09
CA THR A 53 7.27 -1.40 -18.22
C THR A 53 8.09 -2.16 -17.18
N ALA A 54 7.55 -3.22 -16.64
CA ALA A 54 8.22 -4.10 -15.68
C ALA A 54 7.88 -5.57 -15.96
N LEU A 55 8.62 -6.47 -15.34
CA LEU A 55 8.24 -7.88 -15.31
C LEU A 55 7.03 -8.07 -14.39
N TYR A 56 6.06 -8.88 -14.78
CA TYR A 56 4.87 -9.14 -13.97
C TYR A 56 5.24 -9.70 -12.59
N GLY A 57 4.57 -9.19 -11.56
CA GLY A 57 4.91 -9.50 -10.16
C GLY A 57 5.91 -8.53 -9.53
N THR A 58 6.20 -7.41 -10.20
CA THR A 58 6.92 -6.27 -9.62
C THR A 58 5.93 -5.39 -8.86
N PHE A 59 6.21 -5.09 -7.59
CA PHE A 59 5.44 -4.14 -6.80
C PHE A 59 5.85 -2.68 -7.06
N THR A 60 5.00 -1.73 -6.73
CA THR A 60 5.15 -0.29 -6.99
C THR A 60 5.52 0.51 -5.74
N ASP A 61 5.26 1.80 -5.76
CA ASP A 61 5.62 2.73 -4.69
C ASP A 61 4.85 2.47 -3.38
N ASP A 62 3.67 1.87 -3.41
CA ASP A 62 2.91 1.52 -2.22
C ASP A 62 3.66 0.55 -1.31
N THR A 63 4.21 -0.51 -1.89
CA THR A 63 5.07 -1.44 -1.13
C THR A 63 6.39 -0.80 -0.76
N GLN A 64 7.01 -0.05 -1.68
CA GLN A 64 8.31 0.59 -1.47
C GLN A 64 8.28 1.59 -0.30
N ILE A 65 7.22 2.39 -0.17
CA ILE A 65 7.07 3.33 0.94
C ILE A 65 6.85 2.60 2.27
N ALA A 66 6.08 1.52 2.28
CA ALA A 66 5.89 0.70 3.48
C ALA A 66 7.22 0.06 3.95
N LEU A 67 8.05 -0.43 3.02
CA LEU A 67 9.39 -0.95 3.32
C LEU A 67 10.29 0.13 3.91
N ALA A 68 10.28 1.35 3.35
CA ALA A 68 11.06 2.47 3.87
C ALA A 68 10.66 2.87 5.30
N VAL A 69 9.37 2.74 5.64
CA VAL A 69 8.85 2.95 7.00
C VAL A 69 9.35 1.87 7.95
N VAL A 70 9.17 0.60 7.59
CA VAL A 70 9.54 -0.53 8.46
C VAL A 70 11.05 -0.56 8.72
N ASP A 71 11.87 -0.35 7.69
CA ASP A 71 13.33 -0.26 7.85
C ASP A 71 13.72 0.85 8.86
N ALA A 72 13.14 2.03 8.75
CA ALA A 72 13.41 3.13 9.66
C ALA A 72 13.05 2.79 11.12
N LEU A 73 11.89 2.16 11.34
CA LEU A 73 11.40 1.78 12.66
C LEU A 73 12.28 0.71 13.31
N ARG A 74 12.85 -0.20 12.53
CA ARG A 74 13.72 -1.27 13.01
C ARG A 74 15.15 -0.78 13.21
N ARG A 75 15.68 0.00 12.28
CA ARG A 75 17.05 0.53 12.32
C ARG A 75 17.26 1.57 13.43
N ALA A 76 16.25 2.39 13.73
CA ALA A 76 16.35 3.46 14.73
C ALA A 76 15.10 3.48 15.66
N PRO A 77 14.93 2.45 16.51
CA PRO A 77 13.68 2.27 17.27
C PRO A 77 13.35 3.38 18.27
N SER A 78 14.35 4.13 18.74
CA SER A 78 14.15 5.22 19.71
C SER A 78 13.74 6.56 19.04
N ASP A 79 14.26 6.85 17.86
CA ASP A 79 13.88 8.02 17.05
C ASP A 79 13.96 7.69 15.56
N PRO A 80 12.91 7.07 14.99
CA PRO A 80 12.94 6.55 13.62
C PRO A 80 12.74 7.62 12.54
N LEU A 81 12.32 8.84 12.88
CA LEU A 81 11.96 9.84 11.88
C LEU A 81 13.15 10.34 11.04
N PRO A 82 14.34 10.60 11.61
CA PRO A 82 15.54 10.88 10.80
C PRO A 82 15.86 9.73 9.83
N ALA A 83 15.83 8.48 10.31
CA ALA A 83 16.08 7.30 9.49
C ALA A 83 15.04 7.17 8.35
N TYR A 84 13.76 7.45 8.61
CA TYR A 84 12.74 7.47 7.56
C TYR A 84 13.02 8.52 6.48
N ARG A 85 13.45 9.72 6.86
CA ARG A 85 13.83 10.78 5.90
C ARG A 85 15.04 10.35 5.04
N GLU A 86 16.03 9.70 5.64
CA GLU A 86 17.17 9.12 4.93
C GLU A 86 16.70 8.04 3.94
N ASN A 87 15.80 7.16 4.36
CA ASN A 87 15.21 6.13 3.52
C ASN A 87 14.46 6.70 2.32
N LEU A 88 13.69 7.79 2.50
CA LEU A 88 13.03 8.47 1.40
C LEU A 88 14.04 9.05 0.39
N VAL A 89 15.17 9.58 0.87
CA VAL A 89 16.26 10.05 -0.01
C VAL A 89 16.92 8.88 -0.72
N ALA A 90 17.18 7.77 -0.03
CA ALA A 90 17.74 6.55 -0.60
C ALA A 90 16.78 5.92 -1.64
N TRP A 91 15.49 5.89 -1.33
CA TRP A 91 14.45 5.48 -2.28
C TRP A 91 14.46 6.35 -3.54
N GLY A 92 14.67 7.66 -3.38
CA GLY A 92 14.92 8.56 -4.50
C GLY A 92 16.04 8.11 -5.45
N ARG A 93 16.95 7.25 -4.99
CA ARG A 93 18.11 6.68 -5.71
C ARG A 93 17.94 5.20 -6.06
N GLY A 94 16.77 4.60 -5.80
CA GLY A 94 16.45 3.22 -6.14
C GLY A 94 16.48 2.21 -4.99
N ALA A 95 16.69 2.63 -3.73
CA ALA A 95 16.51 1.73 -2.58
C ALA A 95 15.05 1.26 -2.48
N PHE A 96 14.82 0.11 -1.86
CA PHE A 96 13.50 -0.50 -1.65
C PHE A 96 12.76 -0.88 -2.93
N THR A 97 13.41 -0.84 -4.09
CA THR A 97 12.78 -1.07 -5.39
C THR A 97 13.22 -2.41 -5.98
N VAL A 98 12.38 -2.96 -6.85
CA VAL A 98 12.75 -4.11 -7.66
C VAL A 98 13.64 -3.61 -8.81
N GLN A 99 14.85 -4.16 -8.93
CA GLN A 99 15.82 -3.82 -9.98
C GLN A 99 16.19 -2.32 -10.08
N GLY A 100 16.16 -1.60 -8.95
CA GLY A 100 16.52 -0.18 -8.90
C GLY A 100 15.50 0.77 -9.54
N ARG A 101 14.29 0.29 -9.87
CA ARG A 101 13.27 1.06 -10.60
C ARG A 101 12.15 1.52 -9.68
N ARG A 102 11.97 2.83 -9.61
CA ARG A 102 10.79 3.44 -9.00
C ARG A 102 9.69 3.49 -10.05
N LEU A 103 8.59 2.83 -9.76
CA LEU A 103 7.41 2.82 -10.62
C LEU A 103 6.30 3.54 -9.86
N ASP A 104 5.48 4.27 -10.57
CA ASP A 104 4.24 4.90 -10.08
C ASP A 104 4.37 5.83 -8.87
N VAL A 105 5.48 6.50 -8.69
CA VAL A 105 5.67 7.37 -7.51
C VAL A 105 4.75 8.58 -7.54
N GLY A 106 3.79 8.62 -6.63
CA GLY A 106 2.80 9.69 -6.49
C GLY A 106 3.41 11.09 -6.36
N ILE A 107 2.66 12.10 -6.80
CA ILE A 107 3.13 13.50 -6.87
C ILE A 107 3.58 14.03 -5.50
N GLN A 108 2.84 13.74 -4.44
CA GLN A 108 3.17 14.21 -3.08
C GLN A 108 4.46 13.59 -2.57
N THR A 109 4.58 12.28 -2.68
CA THR A 109 5.79 11.53 -2.33
C THR A 109 7.00 12.03 -3.10
N SER A 110 6.87 12.24 -4.43
CA SER A 110 7.93 12.80 -5.27
C SER A 110 8.34 14.22 -4.86
N ARG A 111 7.39 15.07 -4.43
CA ARG A 111 7.68 16.42 -3.91
C ARG A 111 8.41 16.35 -2.57
N ALA A 112 7.98 15.47 -1.67
CA ALA A 112 8.64 15.26 -0.38
C ALA A 112 10.09 14.79 -0.57
N ILE A 113 10.33 13.76 -1.37
CA ILE A 113 11.68 13.26 -1.68
C ILE A 113 12.56 14.39 -2.24
N ARG A 114 12.05 15.17 -3.21
CA ARG A 114 12.81 16.32 -3.76
C ARG A 114 13.13 17.39 -2.74
N ALA A 115 12.25 17.63 -1.77
CA ALA A 115 12.51 18.58 -0.68
C ALA A 115 13.61 18.04 0.25
N LEU A 116 13.51 16.78 0.66
CA LEU A 116 14.47 16.11 1.55
C LEU A 116 15.87 16.00 0.93
N VAL A 117 15.97 15.68 -0.36
CA VAL A 117 17.26 15.67 -1.11
C VAL A 117 17.95 17.03 -1.06
N ARG A 118 17.18 18.13 -0.96
CA ARG A 118 17.71 19.49 -0.82
C ARG A 118 17.89 19.94 0.62
N GLY A 119 17.77 19.04 1.60
CA GLY A 119 17.84 19.35 3.03
C GLY A 119 16.68 20.23 3.54
N ARG A 120 15.53 20.18 2.86
CA ARG A 120 14.35 20.98 3.21
C ARG A 120 13.25 20.11 3.80
N THR A 121 12.47 20.66 4.71
CA THR A 121 11.23 20.02 5.20
C THR A 121 10.14 20.10 4.10
N PRO A 122 9.40 19.00 3.84
CA PRO A 122 8.26 19.02 2.95
C PRO A 122 7.20 20.04 3.42
N ARG A 123 6.69 20.82 2.48
CA ARG A 123 5.70 21.86 2.77
C ARG A 123 4.31 21.25 3.04
N PRO A 124 3.46 21.92 3.82
CA PRO A 124 2.04 21.59 3.92
C PRO A 124 1.37 21.57 2.54
N THR A 125 0.35 20.76 2.40
CA THR A 125 -0.43 20.57 1.17
C THR A 125 -1.89 20.35 1.51
N ASP A 126 -2.78 20.66 0.60
CA ASP A 126 -4.22 20.37 0.71
C ASP A 126 -4.58 19.01 0.10
N SER A 127 -3.58 18.24 -0.36
CA SER A 127 -3.78 16.96 -1.02
C SER A 127 -3.59 15.79 -0.06
N SER A 128 -4.47 14.81 -0.16
CA SER A 128 -4.43 13.55 0.58
C SER A 128 -4.30 12.37 -0.39
N GLY A 129 -3.06 12.12 -0.85
CA GLY A 129 -2.73 10.92 -1.65
C GLY A 129 -2.76 9.66 -0.79
N ASN A 130 -3.15 8.55 -1.40
CA ASN A 130 -3.44 7.29 -0.70
C ASN A 130 -2.23 6.58 -0.09
N ALA A 131 -1.01 6.83 -0.54
CA ALA A 131 0.20 6.25 0.07
C ALA A 131 0.33 6.59 1.57
N CYS A 132 -0.38 7.61 2.08
CA CYS A 132 -0.46 7.88 3.53
C CYS A 132 -1.06 6.70 4.30
N LEU A 133 -1.98 5.93 3.70
CA LEU A 133 -2.60 4.75 4.32
C LEU A 133 -1.57 3.64 4.55
N LEU A 134 -0.67 3.43 3.59
CA LEU A 134 0.39 2.41 3.68
C LEU A 134 1.47 2.84 4.68
N VAL A 135 1.84 4.14 4.70
CA VAL A 135 2.73 4.69 5.73
C VAL A 135 2.16 4.44 7.13
N ALA A 136 0.90 4.80 7.35
CA ALA A 136 0.23 4.61 8.63
C ALA A 136 0.13 3.14 9.03
N SER A 137 -0.23 2.26 8.09
CA SER A 137 -0.36 0.82 8.32
C SER A 137 0.97 0.16 8.67
N ALA A 138 2.06 0.57 8.04
CA ALA A 138 3.40 0.06 8.35
C ALA A 138 3.86 0.49 9.76
N VAL A 139 3.58 1.75 10.17
CA VAL A 139 3.84 2.20 11.55
C VAL A 139 2.98 1.41 12.55
N TYR A 140 1.70 1.24 12.24
CA TYR A 140 0.78 0.49 13.09
C TYR A 140 1.21 -0.97 13.28
N ALA A 141 1.68 -1.64 12.25
CA ALA A 141 2.16 -3.02 12.34
C ALA A 141 3.39 -3.18 13.26
N GLU A 142 4.30 -2.20 13.27
CA GLU A 142 5.53 -2.23 14.10
C GLU A 142 5.33 -1.66 15.51
N ARG A 143 4.38 -0.74 15.73
CA ARG A 143 4.26 0.07 16.95
C ARG A 143 2.85 0.10 17.55
N GLY A 144 1.86 -0.56 16.93
CA GLY A 144 0.46 -0.45 17.34
C GLY A 144 -0.11 0.95 17.09
N ASP A 145 -1.14 1.35 17.83
CA ASP A 145 -1.84 2.64 17.70
C ASP A 145 -1.05 3.80 18.34
N ASP A 146 0.24 3.94 17.97
CA ASP A 146 1.02 5.15 18.34
C ASP A 146 0.65 6.30 17.40
N ARG A 147 -0.44 7.00 17.73
CA ARG A 147 -1.00 8.07 16.90
C ARG A 147 -0.04 9.21 16.64
N ALA A 148 0.76 9.59 17.64
CA ALA A 148 1.71 10.68 17.49
C ALA A 148 2.84 10.32 16.51
N LEU A 149 3.32 9.08 16.56
CA LEU A 149 4.32 8.58 15.64
C LEU A 149 3.73 8.43 14.22
N ILE A 150 2.54 7.86 14.09
CA ILE A 150 1.82 7.72 12.82
C ILE A 150 1.67 9.09 12.14
N GLU A 151 1.17 10.10 12.85
CA GLU A 151 1.02 11.45 12.31
C GLU A 151 2.36 12.01 11.82
N ARG A 152 3.44 11.89 12.59
CA ARG A 152 4.78 12.37 12.20
C ARG A 152 5.29 11.70 10.92
N PHE A 153 5.06 10.39 10.76
CA PHE A 153 5.43 9.66 9.56
C PHE A 153 4.60 10.09 8.35
N VAL A 154 3.28 10.13 8.49
CA VAL A 154 2.35 10.57 7.44
C VAL A 154 2.72 11.98 6.96
N ARG A 155 2.90 12.93 7.88
CA ARG A 155 3.25 14.32 7.53
C ARG A 155 4.61 14.47 6.85
N THR A 156 5.49 13.48 6.92
CA THR A 156 6.78 13.53 6.21
C THR A 156 6.61 13.49 4.69
N THR A 157 5.58 12.80 4.17
CA THR A 157 5.30 12.72 2.73
C THR A 157 3.98 13.39 2.36
N HIS A 158 2.95 13.28 3.21
CA HIS A 158 1.59 13.77 3.01
C HIS A 158 1.23 14.76 4.11
N ASN A 159 1.80 15.97 4.05
CA ASN A 159 1.66 16.97 5.12
C ASN A 159 0.33 17.75 4.98
N SER A 160 -0.79 17.05 5.18
CA SER A 160 -2.14 17.63 5.27
C SER A 160 -2.91 17.03 6.44
N ASP A 161 -3.85 17.78 7.00
CA ASP A 161 -4.71 17.29 8.07
C ASP A 161 -5.65 16.19 7.58
N GLU A 162 -6.04 16.26 6.31
CA GLU A 162 -6.86 15.24 5.68
C GLU A 162 -6.13 13.91 5.52
N ALA A 163 -4.83 13.90 5.16
CA ALA A 163 -4.04 12.68 5.09
C ALA A 163 -3.88 12.03 6.47
N VAL A 164 -3.71 12.83 7.52
CA VAL A 164 -3.65 12.33 8.90
C VAL A 164 -5.00 11.77 9.34
N SER A 165 -6.09 12.51 9.07
CA SER A 165 -7.45 12.08 9.43
C SER A 165 -7.87 10.80 8.72
N SER A 166 -7.69 10.72 7.40
CA SER A 166 -8.03 9.52 6.62
C SER A 166 -7.21 8.30 7.02
N SER A 167 -5.92 8.49 7.34
CA SER A 167 -5.07 7.43 7.89
C SER A 167 -5.59 6.94 9.23
N ALA A 168 -5.97 7.84 10.14
CA ALA A 168 -6.52 7.49 11.44
C ALA A 168 -7.88 6.75 11.32
N GLU A 169 -8.74 7.16 10.39
CA GLU A 169 -10.01 6.48 10.11
C GLU A 169 -9.77 5.07 9.53
N PHE A 170 -8.82 4.94 8.60
CA PHE A 170 -8.45 3.65 8.03
C PHE A 170 -7.89 2.69 9.10
N LEU A 171 -7.01 3.17 9.99
CA LEU A 171 -6.50 2.35 11.09
C LEU A 171 -7.57 1.97 12.12
N ARG A 172 -8.63 2.78 12.30
CA ARG A 172 -9.80 2.35 13.09
C ARG A 172 -10.53 1.17 12.44
N LEU A 173 -10.58 1.08 11.09
CA LEU A 173 -11.08 -0.12 10.42
C LEU A 173 -10.19 -1.34 10.69
N VAL A 174 -8.87 -1.17 10.62
CA VAL A 174 -7.91 -2.23 10.92
C VAL A 174 -8.13 -2.75 12.35
N ALA A 175 -8.15 -1.85 13.33
CA ALA A 175 -8.37 -2.21 14.75
C ALA A 175 -9.75 -2.85 14.98
N TRP A 176 -10.78 -2.40 14.27
CA TRP A 176 -12.12 -3.01 14.33
C TRP A 176 -12.11 -4.45 13.81
N ILE A 177 -11.40 -4.72 12.72
CA ILE A 177 -11.27 -6.08 12.17
C ILE A 177 -10.53 -6.96 13.17
N GLU A 178 -9.37 -6.52 13.66
CA GLU A 178 -8.58 -7.25 14.67
C GLU A 178 -9.36 -7.50 15.96
N GLY A 179 -10.24 -6.56 16.35
CA GLY A 179 -11.13 -6.65 17.52
C GLY A 179 -12.38 -7.52 17.32
N GLY A 180 -12.50 -8.26 16.21
CA GLY A 180 -13.63 -9.14 15.93
C GLY A 180 -14.88 -8.42 15.43
N LYS A 181 -14.73 -7.27 14.81
CA LYS A 181 -15.77 -6.51 14.07
C LYS A 181 -16.95 -6.01 14.92
N LYS A 182 -16.70 -5.68 16.19
CA LYS A 182 -17.71 -5.10 17.09
C LYS A 182 -17.74 -3.57 16.96
N GLY A 183 -18.91 -2.94 17.09
CA GLY A 183 -19.06 -1.49 17.12
C GLY A 183 -18.91 -0.84 15.73
N ARG A 184 -19.34 -1.50 14.67
CA ARG A 184 -19.29 -1.02 13.28
C ARG A 184 -19.98 0.34 13.09
N GLU A 185 -21.03 0.60 13.85
CA GLU A 185 -21.82 1.83 13.81
C GLU A 185 -21.05 3.11 14.19
N THR A 186 -19.88 2.95 14.81
CA THR A 186 -19.01 4.08 15.19
C THR A 186 -17.95 4.43 14.15
N LEU A 187 -17.82 3.62 13.11
CA LEU A 187 -16.77 3.79 12.11
C LEU A 187 -17.15 4.79 11.03
N THR A 188 -16.20 5.62 10.65
CA THR A 188 -16.31 6.60 9.58
C THR A 188 -15.18 6.48 8.57
N LEU A 189 -15.40 6.92 7.34
CA LEU A 189 -14.39 7.18 6.33
C LEU A 189 -14.74 8.49 5.64
N GLY A 190 -13.80 9.45 5.65
CA GLY A 190 -14.04 10.80 5.15
C GLY A 190 -15.11 11.55 5.95
N GLY A 191 -15.27 11.22 7.25
CA GLY A 191 -16.30 11.77 8.12
C GLY A 191 -17.70 11.16 7.94
N GLU A 192 -17.91 10.30 6.95
CA GLU A 192 -19.17 9.61 6.69
C GLU A 192 -19.18 8.22 7.33
N ARG A 193 -20.32 7.82 7.92
CA ARG A 193 -20.47 6.48 8.51
C ARG A 193 -20.37 5.41 7.44
N ILE A 194 -19.56 4.37 7.68
CA ILE A 194 -19.33 3.31 6.69
C ILE A 194 -20.60 2.57 6.25
N ASP A 195 -21.63 2.56 7.08
CA ASP A 195 -22.92 1.91 6.75
C ASP A 195 -23.81 2.74 5.80
N SER A 196 -23.54 4.05 5.66
CA SER A 196 -24.24 4.95 4.76
C SER A 196 -23.54 5.18 3.42
N ILE A 197 -22.29 4.74 3.27
CA ILE A 197 -21.50 4.96 2.06
C ILE A 197 -22.00 4.07 0.91
N ASP A 198 -22.39 4.67 -0.20
CA ASP A 198 -22.54 3.94 -1.48
C ASP A 198 -21.16 3.70 -2.10
N ILE A 199 -20.57 2.56 -1.78
CA ILE A 199 -19.24 2.17 -2.28
C ILE A 199 -19.20 2.19 -3.82
N GLY A 200 -20.32 1.85 -4.48
CA GLY A 200 -20.42 1.82 -5.94
C GLY A 200 -20.23 3.20 -6.58
N ALA A 201 -20.69 4.25 -5.92
CA ALA A 201 -20.59 5.64 -6.37
C ALA A 201 -19.21 6.26 -6.14
N VAL A 202 -18.36 5.70 -5.26
CA VAL A 202 -17.03 6.26 -4.95
C VAL A 202 -16.06 6.04 -6.12
N PRO A 203 -15.37 7.08 -6.64
CA PRO A 203 -14.36 6.91 -7.68
C PRO A 203 -13.18 6.02 -7.24
N PRO A 204 -12.66 5.13 -8.09
CA PRO A 204 -11.44 4.38 -7.80
C PRO A 204 -10.19 5.23 -8.10
N SER A 205 -9.86 6.20 -7.24
CA SER A 205 -8.80 7.19 -7.46
C SER A 205 -7.75 7.16 -6.37
N GLY A 206 -6.61 7.80 -6.62
CA GLY A 206 -5.49 7.98 -5.68
C GLY A 206 -5.78 8.90 -4.47
N TYR A 207 -7.04 9.29 -4.24
CA TYR A 207 -7.44 10.01 -3.05
C TYR A 207 -7.65 9.04 -1.87
N SER A 208 -7.01 9.30 -0.74
CA SER A 208 -6.92 8.36 0.40
C SER A 208 -8.28 7.84 0.89
N VAL A 209 -9.28 8.72 1.00
CA VAL A 209 -10.63 8.33 1.43
C VAL A 209 -11.29 7.41 0.40
N HIS A 210 -11.16 7.70 -0.89
CA HIS A 210 -11.68 6.84 -1.97
C HIS A 210 -11.02 5.46 -1.94
N THR A 211 -9.69 5.42 -1.80
CA THR A 211 -8.93 4.17 -1.68
C THR A 211 -9.40 3.36 -0.48
N ALA A 212 -9.54 3.97 0.71
CA ALA A 212 -10.01 3.30 1.90
C ALA A 212 -11.43 2.72 1.74
N ILE A 213 -12.36 3.48 1.15
CA ILE A 213 -13.73 3.03 0.90
C ILE A 213 -13.77 1.87 -0.11
N ARG A 214 -12.99 1.98 -1.20
CA ARG A 214 -12.92 0.91 -2.21
C ARG A 214 -12.27 -0.36 -1.65
N ALA A 215 -11.22 -0.24 -0.83
CA ALA A 215 -10.59 -1.35 -0.13
C ALA A 215 -11.58 -2.03 0.84
N LEU A 216 -12.35 -1.24 1.60
CA LEU A 216 -13.42 -1.76 2.46
C LEU A 216 -14.48 -2.52 1.65
N GLY A 217 -14.88 -2.00 0.48
CA GLY A 217 -15.84 -2.68 -0.41
C GLY A 217 -15.33 -4.01 -0.94
N ALA A 218 -14.06 -4.10 -1.29
CA ALA A 218 -13.42 -5.35 -1.66
C ALA A 218 -13.36 -6.33 -0.49
N PHE A 219 -12.99 -5.85 0.70
CA PHE A 219 -12.92 -6.64 1.93
C PHE A 219 -14.29 -7.20 2.35
N THR A 220 -15.33 -6.37 2.35
CA THR A 220 -16.67 -6.79 2.75
C THR A 220 -17.36 -7.69 1.74
N SER A 221 -16.81 -7.86 0.54
CA SER A 221 -17.31 -8.81 -0.45
C SER A 221 -17.16 -10.27 -0.01
N GLY A 222 -16.28 -10.57 0.95
CA GLY A 222 -16.01 -11.92 1.45
C GLY A 222 -15.35 -12.86 0.42
N LEU A 223 -14.86 -12.31 -0.69
CA LEU A 223 -14.20 -13.09 -1.73
C LEU A 223 -12.79 -13.53 -1.29
N PRO A 224 -12.26 -14.64 -1.83
CA PRO A 224 -10.84 -14.97 -1.74
C PRO A 224 -9.98 -13.80 -2.22
N MET A 225 -8.76 -13.65 -1.67
CA MET A 225 -7.91 -12.48 -1.90
C MET A 225 -7.68 -12.20 -3.40
N ALA A 226 -7.36 -13.21 -4.20
CA ALA A 226 -7.14 -13.04 -5.64
C ALA A 226 -8.40 -12.53 -6.37
N ASP A 227 -9.58 -13.04 -6.01
CA ASP A 227 -10.85 -12.62 -6.61
C ASP A 227 -11.24 -11.19 -6.18
N ALA A 228 -10.96 -10.82 -4.94
CA ALA A 228 -11.16 -9.46 -4.44
C ALA A 228 -10.28 -8.46 -5.22
N VAL A 229 -8.98 -8.78 -5.41
CA VAL A 229 -8.07 -7.96 -6.22
C VAL A 229 -8.52 -7.91 -7.68
N ARG A 230 -8.95 -9.05 -8.25
CA ARG A 230 -9.53 -9.08 -9.60
C ARG A 230 -10.72 -8.12 -9.73
N ARG A 231 -11.61 -8.09 -8.74
CA ARG A 231 -12.75 -7.16 -8.73
C ARG A 231 -12.29 -5.69 -8.69
N ILE A 232 -11.23 -5.39 -7.95
CA ILE A 232 -10.59 -4.05 -7.93
C ILE A 232 -10.08 -3.72 -9.35
N CYS A 233 -9.32 -4.60 -9.98
CA CYS A 233 -8.78 -4.38 -11.32
C CYS A 233 -9.88 -4.20 -12.39
N LEU A 234 -11.00 -4.92 -12.28
CA LEU A 234 -12.16 -4.76 -13.17
C LEU A 234 -12.85 -3.40 -12.99
N ALA A 235 -12.84 -2.83 -11.79
CA ALA A 235 -13.35 -1.48 -11.54
C ALA A 235 -12.44 -0.42 -12.17
N GLY A 236 -11.12 -0.66 -12.22
CA GLY A 236 -10.10 0.24 -12.80
C GLY A 236 -9.75 1.40 -11.89
N GLY A 237 -9.12 2.42 -12.45
CA GLY A 237 -8.54 3.53 -11.71
C GLY A 237 -7.23 3.12 -11.04
N ASP A 238 -7.00 3.56 -9.83
CA ASP A 238 -5.83 3.32 -8.99
C ASP A 238 -5.89 1.91 -8.36
N THR A 239 -5.61 0.90 -9.17
CA THR A 239 -5.89 -0.50 -8.83
C THR A 239 -4.87 -1.12 -7.89
N ASP A 240 -3.61 -0.75 -7.97
CA ASP A 240 -2.53 -1.21 -7.11
C ASP A 240 -2.65 -0.66 -5.69
N SER A 241 -2.84 0.65 -5.54
CA SER A 241 -3.03 1.25 -4.22
C SER A 241 -4.31 0.76 -3.53
N ILE A 242 -5.42 0.60 -4.27
CA ILE A 242 -6.65 0.03 -3.70
C ILE A 242 -6.42 -1.42 -3.28
N ALA A 243 -5.70 -2.21 -4.07
CA ALA A 243 -5.37 -3.59 -3.74
C ALA A 243 -4.37 -3.69 -2.56
N ALA A 244 -3.39 -2.78 -2.48
CA ALA A 244 -2.49 -2.67 -1.35
C ALA A 244 -3.24 -2.32 -0.04
N ALA A 245 -4.14 -1.34 -0.09
CA ALA A 245 -4.99 -1.00 1.07
C ALA A 245 -5.95 -2.14 1.45
N TYR A 246 -6.51 -2.85 0.47
CA TYR A 246 -7.29 -4.07 0.72
C TYR A 246 -6.46 -5.12 1.43
N ALA A 247 -5.20 -5.33 1.03
CA ALA A 247 -4.31 -6.30 1.66
C ALA A 247 -4.07 -6.00 3.15
N VAL A 248 -4.03 -4.73 3.55
CA VAL A 248 -3.96 -4.34 4.96
C VAL A 248 -5.17 -4.85 5.74
N LEU A 249 -6.39 -4.63 5.22
CA LEU A 249 -7.63 -5.09 5.86
C LEU A 249 -7.72 -6.62 5.89
N ALA A 250 -7.32 -7.28 4.80
CA ALA A 250 -7.29 -8.73 4.69
C ALA A 250 -6.31 -9.36 5.69
N THR A 251 -5.13 -8.77 5.85
CA THR A 251 -4.13 -9.20 6.85
C THR A 251 -4.63 -9.02 8.27
N ALA A 252 -5.34 -7.94 8.57
CA ALA A 252 -5.97 -7.72 9.88
C ALA A 252 -7.02 -8.80 10.22
N GLU A 253 -7.67 -9.40 9.21
CA GLU A 253 -8.57 -10.56 9.34
C GLU A 253 -7.81 -11.89 9.47
N GLY A 254 -6.48 -11.89 9.32
CA GLY A 254 -5.67 -13.12 9.28
C GLY A 254 -5.62 -13.80 7.92
N LEU A 255 -6.05 -13.14 6.85
CA LEU A 255 -5.92 -13.66 5.49
C LEU A 255 -4.50 -13.45 4.96
N ALA A 256 -4.04 -14.37 4.12
CA ALA A 256 -2.74 -14.30 3.47
C ALA A 256 -2.85 -14.62 1.97
N PRO A 257 -1.96 -14.09 1.13
CA PRO A 257 -1.91 -14.44 -0.29
C PRO A 257 -1.52 -15.89 -0.50
N GLY A 258 -1.93 -16.47 -1.62
CA GLY A 258 -1.57 -17.83 -2.01
C GLY A 258 -0.05 -18.02 -2.07
N ALA A 259 0.45 -19.13 -1.54
CA ALA A 259 1.88 -19.43 -1.44
C ALA A 259 2.61 -19.32 -2.79
N GLU A 260 1.97 -19.69 -3.89
CA GLU A 260 2.55 -19.63 -5.23
C GLU A 260 2.69 -18.18 -5.73
N LEU A 261 1.74 -17.29 -5.44
CA LEU A 261 1.87 -15.85 -5.71
C LEU A 261 3.07 -15.29 -4.95
N VAL A 262 3.19 -15.60 -3.67
CA VAL A 262 4.34 -15.17 -2.85
C VAL A 262 5.65 -15.71 -3.44
N ARG A 263 5.70 -16.99 -3.81
CA ARG A 263 6.90 -17.62 -4.36
C ARG A 263 7.35 -17.02 -5.68
N THR A 264 6.42 -16.62 -6.52
CA THR A 264 6.68 -16.10 -7.87
C THR A 264 6.71 -14.57 -7.96
N MET A 265 6.40 -13.84 -6.88
CA MET A 265 6.56 -12.38 -6.80
C MET A 265 8.05 -11.98 -6.90
N LEU A 266 8.32 -10.86 -7.55
CA LEU A 266 9.64 -10.24 -7.59
C LEU A 266 9.89 -9.37 -6.35
N GLY A 267 11.17 -9.16 -5.98
CA GLY A 267 11.53 -8.31 -4.85
C GLY A 267 11.32 -8.92 -3.48
N ARG A 268 11.15 -10.23 -3.38
CA ARG A 268 11.13 -10.93 -2.07
C ARG A 268 12.41 -10.73 -1.27
N ASP A 269 13.54 -10.66 -1.95
CA ASP A 269 14.84 -10.32 -1.41
C ASP A 269 14.88 -8.91 -0.82
N VAL A 270 14.23 -7.95 -1.47
CA VAL A 270 14.09 -6.58 -0.95
C VAL A 270 13.26 -6.57 0.34
N ILE A 271 12.16 -7.32 0.39
CA ILE A 271 11.35 -7.45 1.61
C ILE A 271 12.16 -8.14 2.71
N ALA A 272 12.87 -9.22 2.39
CA ALA A 272 13.69 -9.96 3.34
C ALA A 272 14.79 -9.08 3.93
N SER A 273 15.47 -8.27 3.12
CA SER A 273 16.55 -7.37 3.59
C SER A 273 16.07 -6.32 4.60
N VAL A 274 14.80 -5.92 4.54
CA VAL A 274 14.18 -5.01 5.51
C VAL A 274 13.74 -5.74 6.77
N LEU A 275 13.25 -6.97 6.62
CA LEU A 275 12.74 -7.75 7.75
C LEU A 275 13.86 -8.40 8.59
N ASP A 276 14.92 -8.87 7.94
CA ASP A 276 16.02 -9.59 8.55
C ASP A 276 17.38 -9.01 8.08
N PRO A 277 17.73 -7.78 8.49
CA PRO A 277 18.89 -7.06 7.98
C PRO A 277 20.25 -7.74 8.32
N ALA A 278 20.27 -8.74 9.20
CA ALA A 278 21.48 -9.50 9.54
C ALA A 278 21.88 -10.56 8.50
N ASP A 279 20.96 -10.91 7.59
CA ASP A 279 21.15 -11.94 6.55
C ASP A 279 21.30 -11.35 5.13
N ALA A 280 21.44 -10.02 4.99
CA ALA A 280 21.49 -9.29 3.71
C ALA A 280 22.91 -8.93 3.28
#